data_28f1842032cad5d19d02978c67437d6f
#
_entry.id   28f1842032cad5d19d02978c67437d6f
#
_cell.length_a   1.000
_cell.length_b   1.000
_cell.length_c   1.000
_cell.angle_alpha   90.00
_cell.angle_beta   90.00
_cell.angle_gamma   90.00
#
_symmetry.space_group_name_H-M   'P 1'
#
loop_
_entity.id
_entity.type
_entity.pdbx_description
1 polymer ?
#
loop_
_entity_poly.entity_id
_entity_poly.type
_entity_poly.pdbx_seq_one_letter_code
_entity_poly.pdbx_strand_id
1 'polypeptide(L)'
;MEINPVGSYANLSNGMDLHYLEFCSDIDQVATVIFIHGSGPGASGWSNFKNNVDAFSQMGYSTIVIDIPGYGQTSKPTDAIYSLDFFTQYLDEFLVHKNITQAILVGNSLGGAIAIGYALAYPDKVSHLILMATGGVEER
;
A
#
# COMPACT_ATOMS: atom_id res chain seq x y z
N MET A 1 24.94 -2.59 -8.80
CA MET A 1 23.71 -3.03 -9.51
C MET A 1 22.59 -3.17 -8.52
N GLU A 2 21.49 -2.51 -8.81
CA GLU A 2 20.30 -2.59 -7.96
C GLU A 2 19.51 -3.84 -8.31
N ILE A 3 19.23 -4.67 -7.31
CA ILE A 3 18.41 -5.87 -7.49
C ILE A 3 17.02 -5.57 -6.96
N ASN A 4 16.02 -5.68 -7.83
CA ASN A 4 14.64 -5.55 -7.39
C ASN A 4 14.24 -6.79 -6.58
N PRO A 5 13.69 -6.61 -5.38
CA PRO A 5 13.25 -7.75 -4.60
C PRO A 5 12.10 -8.49 -5.27
N VAL A 6 12.02 -9.79 -5.01
CA VAL A 6 10.93 -10.63 -5.49
C VAL A 6 9.81 -10.57 -4.48
N GLY A 7 8.60 -10.28 -4.96
CA GLY A 7 7.44 -10.17 -4.10
C GLY A 7 6.52 -11.38 -4.16
N SER A 8 5.38 -11.21 -3.55
CA SER A 8 4.30 -12.19 -3.49
C SER A 8 3.03 -11.59 -4.08
N TYR A 9 2.02 -12.44 -4.28
CA TYR A 9 0.71 -12.00 -4.77
C TYR A 9 -0.37 -12.42 -3.79
N ALA A 10 -1.27 -11.48 -3.48
CA ALA A 10 -2.50 -11.77 -2.78
C ALA A 10 -3.61 -11.96 -3.81
N ASN A 11 -4.28 -13.12 -3.78
CA ASN A 11 -5.37 -13.42 -4.71
C ASN A 11 -6.67 -12.89 -4.10
N LEU A 12 -7.15 -11.79 -4.63
CA LEU A 12 -8.33 -11.09 -4.12
C LEU A 12 -9.53 -11.32 -5.05
N SER A 13 -10.65 -10.70 -4.75
CA SER A 13 -11.88 -10.89 -5.53
C SER A 13 -11.72 -10.43 -6.98
N ASN A 14 -12.57 -10.96 -7.86
CA ASN A 14 -12.62 -10.62 -9.29
C ASN A 14 -11.30 -10.85 -10.04
N GLY A 15 -10.52 -11.83 -9.61
CA GLY A 15 -9.25 -12.16 -10.26
C GLY A 15 -8.15 -11.14 -10.02
N MET A 16 -8.31 -10.28 -9.01
CA MET A 16 -7.29 -9.30 -8.66
C MET A 16 -6.12 -9.97 -7.96
N ASP A 17 -4.95 -9.99 -8.63
CA ASP A 17 -3.70 -10.44 -8.04
C ASP A 17 -2.90 -9.22 -7.62
N LEU A 18 -2.87 -8.93 -6.33
CA LEU A 18 -2.19 -7.76 -5.80
C LEU A 18 -0.77 -8.12 -5.39
N HIS A 19 0.20 -7.52 -6.08
CA HIS A 19 1.62 -7.75 -5.83
C HIS A 19 2.08 -6.91 -4.65
N TYR A 20 2.88 -7.52 -3.76
CA TYR A 20 3.45 -6.82 -2.62
C TYR A 20 4.80 -7.38 -2.24
N LEU A 21 5.58 -6.54 -1.57
CA LEU A 21 6.85 -6.90 -0.94
C LEU A 21 6.64 -6.84 0.56
N GLU A 22 7.17 -7.82 1.28
CA GLU A 22 7.04 -7.87 2.73
C GLU A 22 8.40 -8.05 3.37
N PHE A 23 8.70 -7.20 4.34
CA PHE A 23 9.96 -7.21 5.08
C PHE A 23 9.63 -7.33 6.56
N CYS A 24 9.82 -8.55 7.10
CA CYS A 24 9.56 -8.81 8.50
C CYS A 24 10.78 -8.42 9.33
N SER A 25 10.53 -7.83 10.49
CA SER A 25 11.59 -7.51 11.43
C SER A 25 12.04 -8.77 12.17
N ASP A 26 13.35 -8.90 12.44
CA ASP A 26 13.92 -9.98 13.25
C ASP A 26 13.68 -9.76 14.74
N ILE A 27 13.23 -8.57 15.15
CA ILE A 27 12.90 -8.25 16.53
C ILE A 27 11.38 -8.24 16.70
N ASP A 28 10.92 -8.15 17.95
CA ASP A 28 9.48 -8.11 18.22
C ASP A 28 8.83 -6.98 17.46
N GLN A 29 7.77 -7.30 16.72
CA GLN A 29 7.09 -6.35 15.87
C GLN A 29 6.41 -5.26 16.70
N VAL A 30 6.71 -4.01 16.38
CA VAL A 30 6.03 -2.86 16.99
C VAL A 30 4.65 -2.69 16.34
N ALA A 31 4.61 -2.70 15.02
CA ALA A 31 3.38 -2.55 14.24
C ALA A 31 3.66 -2.89 12.77
N THR A 32 2.61 -2.90 11.96
CA THR A 32 2.72 -3.09 10.52
C THR A 32 2.56 -1.76 9.80
N VAL A 33 3.48 -1.47 8.88
CA VAL A 33 3.45 -0.28 8.04
C VAL A 33 3.19 -0.70 6.60
N ILE A 34 2.19 -0.09 5.97
CA ILE A 34 1.86 -0.34 4.56
C ILE A 34 2.16 0.92 3.76
N PHE A 35 3.01 0.78 2.76
CA PHE A 35 3.40 1.87 1.86
C PHE A 35 2.53 1.83 0.60
N ILE A 36 1.89 2.95 0.28
CA ILE A 36 0.95 3.09 -0.84
C ILE A 36 1.48 4.17 -1.77
N HIS A 37 1.90 3.77 -2.98
CA HIS A 37 2.57 4.65 -3.93
C HIS A 37 1.63 5.57 -4.69
N GLY A 38 2.22 6.55 -5.38
CA GLY A 38 1.49 7.47 -6.24
C GLY A 38 1.32 6.95 -7.67
N SER A 39 0.62 7.75 -8.48
CA SER A 39 0.44 7.49 -9.91
C SER A 39 1.58 8.13 -10.71
N GLY A 40 1.73 7.67 -11.93
CA GLY A 40 2.71 8.21 -12.85
C GLY A 40 3.29 7.10 -13.70
N PRO A 41 3.94 7.42 -14.83
CA PRO A 41 4.58 6.42 -15.67
C PRO A 41 5.63 5.62 -14.88
N GLY A 42 5.49 4.29 -14.87
CA GLY A 42 6.41 3.41 -14.17
C GLY A 42 6.25 3.37 -12.66
N ALA A 43 5.18 3.94 -12.11
CA ALA A 43 4.96 3.94 -10.67
C ALA A 43 4.72 2.52 -10.14
N SER A 44 5.37 2.22 -9.03
CA SER A 44 5.19 0.99 -8.29
C SER A 44 5.54 1.24 -6.83
N GLY A 45 5.19 0.31 -5.96
CA GLY A 45 5.55 0.43 -4.55
C GLY A 45 7.05 0.54 -4.36
N TRP A 46 7.81 -0.35 -4.98
CA TRP A 46 9.27 -0.36 -4.82
C TRP A 46 9.93 0.88 -5.39
N SER A 47 9.55 1.31 -6.59
CA SER A 47 10.16 2.50 -7.19
C SER A 47 9.94 3.75 -6.33
N ASN A 48 8.82 3.81 -5.61
CA ASN A 48 8.47 4.96 -4.76
C ASN A 48 9.15 4.91 -3.38
N PHE A 49 9.22 3.72 -2.76
CA PHE A 49 9.57 3.61 -1.34
C PHE A 49 10.85 2.84 -1.03
N LYS A 50 11.61 2.41 -2.03
CA LYS A 50 12.82 1.59 -1.81
C LYS A 50 13.82 2.21 -0.84
N ASN A 51 13.86 3.53 -0.75
CA ASN A 51 14.77 4.26 0.14
C ASN A 51 14.20 4.48 1.55
N ASN A 52 12.96 4.06 1.80
CA ASN A 52 12.27 4.30 3.07
C ASN A 52 12.11 3.04 3.91
N VAL A 53 12.07 1.88 3.26
CA VAL A 53 11.72 0.61 3.91
C VAL A 53 12.70 0.23 5.02
N ASP A 54 14.00 0.36 4.77
CA ASP A 54 15.02 -0.06 5.73
C ASP A 54 14.91 0.66 7.08
N ALA A 55 14.63 1.96 7.05
CA ALA A 55 14.52 2.76 8.27
C ALA A 55 13.42 2.22 9.18
N PHE A 56 12.26 1.88 8.61
CA PHE A 56 11.16 1.33 9.38
C PHE A 56 11.45 -0.10 9.85
N SER A 57 12.04 -0.93 9.00
CA SER A 57 12.40 -2.30 9.37
C SER A 57 13.39 -2.34 10.51
N GLN A 58 14.39 -1.45 10.51
CA GLN A 58 15.40 -1.38 11.57
C GLN A 58 14.80 -0.95 12.90
N MET A 59 13.67 -0.25 12.88
CA MET A 59 12.97 0.19 14.09
C MET A 59 11.99 -0.86 14.63
N GLY A 60 11.92 -2.03 14.02
CA GLY A 60 11.07 -3.13 14.49
C GLY A 60 9.71 -3.20 13.82
N TYR A 61 9.43 -2.36 12.83
CA TYR A 61 8.18 -2.44 12.09
C TYR A 61 8.23 -3.54 11.04
N SER A 62 7.13 -4.28 10.93
CA SER A 62 6.88 -5.10 9.76
C SER A 62 6.46 -4.17 8.63
N THR A 63 7.12 -4.23 7.48
CA THR A 63 6.83 -3.31 6.37
C THR A 63 6.30 -4.06 5.17
N ILE A 64 5.24 -3.53 4.57
CA ILE A 64 4.64 -4.06 3.36
C ILE A 64 4.56 -2.94 2.34
N VAL A 65 5.05 -3.22 1.13
CA VAL A 65 5.02 -2.28 0.02
C VAL A 65 4.13 -2.89 -1.05
N ILE A 66 2.97 -2.28 -1.31
CA ILE A 66 2.03 -2.80 -2.30
C ILE A 66 2.19 -2.09 -3.64
N ASP A 67 1.83 -2.79 -4.71
CA ASP A 67 1.53 -2.18 -5.99
C ASP A 67 0.02 -2.04 -6.06
N ILE A 68 -0.49 -0.80 -6.11
CA ILE A 68 -1.93 -0.58 -6.13
C ILE A 68 -2.55 -1.13 -7.44
N PRO A 69 -3.84 -1.50 -7.42
CA PRO A 69 -4.51 -2.00 -8.63
C PRO A 69 -4.27 -1.11 -9.84
N GLY A 70 -3.89 -1.72 -10.95
CA GLY A 70 -3.59 -1.00 -12.19
C GLY A 70 -2.13 -0.59 -12.37
N TYR A 71 -1.28 -0.84 -11.36
CA TYR A 71 0.12 -0.40 -11.37
C TYR A 71 1.08 -1.53 -11.08
N GLY A 72 2.34 -1.32 -11.45
CA GLY A 72 3.41 -2.25 -11.16
C GLY A 72 3.09 -3.66 -11.65
N GLN A 73 3.23 -4.64 -10.77
CA GLN A 73 2.99 -6.05 -11.08
C GLN A 73 1.60 -6.52 -10.62
N THR A 74 0.77 -5.63 -10.12
CA THR A 74 -0.62 -5.93 -9.77
C THR A 74 -1.49 -5.97 -11.02
N SER A 75 -2.58 -6.73 -10.98
CA SER A 75 -3.56 -6.82 -12.06
C SER A 75 -4.02 -5.45 -12.54
N LYS A 76 -4.24 -5.34 -13.85
CA LYS A 76 -4.62 -4.09 -14.52
C LYS A 76 -5.93 -4.28 -15.29
N PRO A 77 -7.08 -4.44 -14.58
CA PRO A 77 -8.35 -4.63 -15.26
C PRO A 77 -8.67 -3.44 -16.15
N THR A 78 -9.05 -3.72 -17.41
CA THR A 78 -9.32 -2.68 -18.41
C THR A 78 -10.74 -2.16 -18.35
N ASP A 79 -11.65 -2.92 -17.74
CA ASP A 79 -13.07 -2.62 -17.63
C ASP A 79 -13.48 -2.07 -16.26
N ALA A 80 -12.50 -1.83 -15.39
CA ALA A 80 -12.77 -1.31 -14.05
C ALA A 80 -12.76 0.22 -14.02
N ILE A 81 -13.52 0.79 -13.08
CA ILE A 81 -13.49 2.22 -12.79
C ILE A 81 -12.55 2.42 -11.59
N TYR A 82 -11.44 3.10 -11.82
CA TYR A 82 -10.41 3.33 -10.80
C TYR A 82 -10.79 4.52 -9.91
N SER A 83 -11.85 4.34 -9.12
CA SER A 83 -12.31 5.31 -8.12
C SER A 83 -11.59 5.09 -6.79
N LEU A 84 -11.72 6.04 -5.85
CA LEU A 84 -11.21 5.83 -4.50
C LEU A 84 -11.87 4.61 -3.85
N ASP A 85 -13.18 4.40 -4.08
CA ASP A 85 -13.87 3.23 -3.55
C ASP A 85 -13.26 1.93 -4.08
N PHE A 86 -12.90 1.89 -5.35
CA PHE A 86 -12.22 0.75 -5.95
C PHE A 86 -10.90 0.45 -5.24
N PHE A 87 -10.05 1.45 -5.05
CA PHE A 87 -8.77 1.25 -4.37
C PHE A 87 -8.94 0.88 -2.90
N THR A 88 -9.85 1.54 -2.18
CA THR A 88 -10.06 1.25 -0.76
C THR A 88 -10.66 -0.13 -0.55
N GLN A 89 -11.50 -0.60 -1.45
CA GLN A 89 -12.04 -1.96 -1.40
C GLN A 89 -10.90 -2.99 -1.47
N TYR A 90 -10.00 -2.86 -2.44
CA TYR A 90 -8.92 -3.83 -2.59
C TYR A 90 -7.87 -3.71 -1.49
N LEU A 91 -7.65 -2.51 -0.96
CA LEU A 91 -6.79 -2.37 0.21
C LEU A 91 -7.38 -3.10 1.41
N ASP A 92 -8.70 -3.00 1.62
CA ASP A 92 -9.35 -3.73 2.71
C ASP A 92 -9.27 -5.23 2.51
N GLU A 93 -9.56 -5.71 1.31
CA GLU A 93 -9.42 -7.14 1.00
C GLU A 93 -7.99 -7.63 1.25
N PHE A 94 -7.00 -6.80 0.93
CA PHE A 94 -5.60 -7.14 1.19
C PHE A 94 -5.32 -7.26 2.69
N LEU A 95 -5.76 -6.31 3.50
CA LEU A 95 -5.58 -6.37 4.96
C LEU A 95 -6.25 -7.63 5.54
N VAL A 96 -7.46 -7.94 5.10
CA VAL A 96 -8.18 -9.15 5.52
C VAL A 96 -7.40 -10.41 5.11
N HIS A 97 -6.91 -10.45 3.87
CA HIS A 97 -6.13 -11.57 3.36
C HIS A 97 -4.87 -11.82 4.20
N LYS A 98 -4.22 -10.76 4.64
CA LYS A 98 -2.99 -10.83 5.44
C LYS A 98 -3.25 -10.96 6.94
N ASN A 99 -4.51 -10.98 7.36
CA ASN A 99 -4.89 -10.98 8.79
C ASN A 99 -4.33 -9.77 9.54
N ILE A 100 -4.28 -8.62 8.88
CA ILE A 100 -3.84 -7.38 9.51
C ILE A 100 -5.07 -6.65 10.05
N THR A 101 -5.14 -6.51 11.37
CA THR A 101 -6.29 -5.86 12.02
C THR A 101 -6.10 -4.36 12.16
N GLN A 102 -4.86 -3.90 12.20
CA GLN A 102 -4.55 -2.48 12.30
C GLN A 102 -3.18 -2.19 11.67
N ALA A 103 -3.08 -1.09 10.95
CA ALA A 103 -1.86 -0.70 10.25
C ALA A 103 -1.58 0.78 10.33
N ILE A 104 -0.30 1.13 10.15
CA ILE A 104 0.14 2.49 9.84
C ILE A 104 0.18 2.57 8.32
N LEU A 105 -0.48 3.56 7.74
CA LEU A 105 -0.47 3.76 6.30
C LEU A 105 0.44 4.93 5.92
N VAL A 106 1.35 4.69 4.99
CA VAL A 106 2.22 5.72 4.41
C VAL A 106 1.81 5.88 2.95
N GLY A 107 1.24 7.02 2.61
CA GLY A 107 0.72 7.27 1.28
C GLY A 107 1.37 8.47 0.61
N ASN A 108 1.73 8.30 -0.67
CA ASN A 108 2.31 9.36 -1.48
C ASN A 108 1.39 9.71 -2.64
N SER A 109 1.03 10.98 -2.79
CA SER A 109 0.19 11.48 -3.88
C SER A 109 -1.15 10.73 -3.94
N LEU A 110 -1.45 9.98 -5.00
CA LEU A 110 -2.65 9.14 -5.09
C LEU A 110 -2.73 8.17 -3.90
N GLY A 111 -1.61 7.58 -3.52
CA GLY A 111 -1.54 6.69 -2.35
C GLY A 111 -1.96 7.38 -1.06
N GLY A 112 -1.69 8.67 -0.93
CA GLY A 112 -2.16 9.47 0.19
C GLY A 112 -3.68 9.63 0.20
N ALA A 113 -4.28 9.88 -0.98
CA ALA A 113 -5.74 9.96 -1.11
C ALA A 113 -6.39 8.62 -0.77
N ILE A 114 -5.80 7.52 -1.22
CA ILE A 114 -6.28 6.16 -0.90
C ILE A 114 -6.20 5.92 0.62
N ALA A 115 -5.09 6.29 1.25
CA ALA A 115 -4.89 6.11 2.68
C ALA A 115 -5.93 6.89 3.49
N ILE A 116 -6.20 8.14 3.11
CA ILE A 116 -7.23 8.97 3.75
C ILE A 116 -8.61 8.31 3.59
N GLY A 117 -8.96 7.93 2.36
CA GLY A 117 -10.25 7.29 2.06
C GLY A 117 -10.43 6.01 2.86
N TYR A 118 -9.38 5.21 2.96
CA TYR A 118 -9.41 3.98 3.74
C TYR A 118 -9.62 4.27 5.24
N ALA A 119 -8.88 5.23 5.79
CA ALA A 119 -9.00 5.59 7.21
C ALA A 119 -10.39 6.13 7.56
N LEU A 120 -11.01 6.86 6.64
CA LEU A 120 -12.38 7.35 6.84
C LEU A 120 -13.40 6.21 6.80
N ALA A 121 -13.20 5.22 5.92
CA ALA A 121 -14.10 4.08 5.80
C ALA A 121 -13.90 3.05 6.91
N TYR A 122 -12.67 2.85 7.35
CA TYR A 122 -12.29 1.83 8.33
C TYR A 122 -11.42 2.42 9.44
N PRO A 123 -11.93 3.36 10.25
CA PRO A 123 -11.11 4.08 11.23
C PRO A 123 -10.44 3.19 12.26
N ASP A 124 -11.05 2.05 12.61
CA ASP A 124 -10.48 1.14 13.60
C ASP A 124 -9.30 0.30 13.05
N LYS A 125 -9.11 0.31 11.74
CA LYS A 125 -8.03 -0.46 11.09
C LYS A 125 -6.79 0.37 10.82
N VAL A 126 -6.82 1.67 11.09
CA VAL A 126 -5.69 2.58 10.83
C VAL A 126 -5.28 3.26 12.13
N SER A 127 -4.06 2.99 12.56
CA SER A 127 -3.54 3.62 13.79
C SER A 127 -2.91 4.98 13.53
N HIS A 128 -2.23 5.13 12.39
CA HIS A 128 -1.53 6.36 12.02
C HIS A 128 -1.54 6.53 10.51
N LEU A 129 -1.53 7.80 10.07
CA LEU A 129 -1.36 8.17 8.67
C LEU A 129 -0.09 9.00 8.52
N ILE A 130 0.74 8.64 7.54
CA ILE A 130 1.87 9.46 7.12
C ILE A 130 1.63 9.80 5.66
N LEU A 131 1.45 11.08 5.37
CA LEU A 131 1.04 11.55 4.04
C LEU A 131 2.15 12.38 3.42
N MET A 132 2.46 12.08 2.16
CA MET A 132 3.50 12.76 1.40
C MET A 132 2.89 13.29 0.10
N ALA A 133 3.00 14.60 -0.15
CA ALA A 133 2.49 15.24 -1.37
C ALA A 133 1.08 14.74 -1.74
N THR A 134 0.18 14.68 -0.77
CA THR A 134 -1.10 13.98 -0.86
C THR A 134 -2.05 14.66 -1.84
N GLY A 135 -2.60 13.86 -2.78
CA GLY A 135 -3.76 14.26 -3.56
C GLY A 135 -5.04 14.18 -2.73
N GLY A 136 -6.08 14.87 -3.18
CA GLY A 136 -7.40 14.81 -2.54
C GLY A 136 -7.62 15.76 -1.38
N VAL A 137 -6.60 16.56 -1.01
CA VAL A 137 -6.74 17.63 -0.02
C VAL A 137 -6.79 19.00 -0.68
N GLU A 138 -6.65 19.05 -1.99
CA GLU A 138 -6.72 20.27 -2.78
C GLU A 138 -8.16 20.55 -3.20
N GLU A 139 -8.54 21.82 -3.13
CA GLU A 139 -9.79 22.25 -3.76
C GLU A 139 -9.64 22.21 -5.28
N ARG A 140 -10.59 21.61 -5.93
CA ARG A 140 -10.62 21.56 -7.40
C ARG A 140 -11.90 22.15 -7.94
#